data_a44c4cd04981901778447da1418ac2d9
#
_entry.id   a44c4cd04981901778447da1418ac2d9
#
_cell.length_a   1.000
_cell.length_b   1.000
_cell.length_c   1.000
_cell.angle_alpha   90.00
_cell.angle_beta   90.00
_cell.angle_gamma   90.00
#
_symmetry.space_group_name_H-M   'P 1'
#
loop_
_entity.id
_entity.type
_entity.pdbx_description
1 polymer ?
#
loop_
_entity_poly.entity_id
_entity_poly.type
_entity_poly.pdbx_seq_one_letter_code
_entity_poly.pdbx_strand_id
1 'polypeptide(L)'
;MQEFAKQFLNIYDFIRPVLDFGIIALLIYGLLYYLRGTRGANVLAGCALVLVFLSVLAEVLKFQMLSSLLDNFWGIGTTALVIIFQPELRRALAQLGSRTFAHRTRVQKETIDETVNAVRDLSQSKTGALIVFERQIGLATFKNTAVPLDAKVAAPLLRSIFYPNSPLHDGAVIINGDKIEAAHAILPLTKQYRYCSARNFGTRHRAAIGISEETDAIAVVVSEETGAISMAKRGEIKRWLSCEQLNDLLTKALIEKPSILRDDEFDSDKTEE
;
A
#
# COMPACT_ATOMS: atom_id res chain seq x y z
N MET A 1 20.31 -44.11 33.52
CA MET A 1 19.16 -43.33 33.04
C MET A 1 19.01 -41.97 33.74
N GLN A 2 19.25 -41.85 35.04
CA GLN A 2 19.14 -40.55 35.74
C GLN A 2 20.22 -39.53 35.38
N GLU A 3 21.42 -39.93 35.03
CA GLU A 3 22.49 -39.00 34.61
C GLU A 3 22.23 -38.40 33.19
N PHE A 4 21.70 -39.20 32.28
CA PHE A 4 21.30 -38.71 30.95
C PHE A 4 20.18 -37.66 31.02
N ALA A 5 19.21 -37.86 31.93
CA ALA A 5 18.14 -36.90 32.13
C ALA A 5 18.62 -35.58 32.75
N LYS A 6 19.60 -35.62 33.67
CA LYS A 6 20.24 -34.40 34.22
C LYS A 6 21.07 -33.63 33.18
N GLN A 7 21.76 -34.33 32.32
CA GLN A 7 22.55 -33.70 31.26
C GLN A 7 21.67 -33.03 30.20
N PHE A 8 20.52 -33.63 29.86
CA PHE A 8 19.50 -33.05 28.98
C PHE A 8 18.83 -31.81 29.59
N LEU A 9 18.52 -31.81 30.87
CA LEU A 9 17.98 -30.66 31.61
C LEU A 9 18.97 -29.49 31.65
N ASN A 10 20.25 -29.73 31.87
CA ASN A 10 21.28 -28.72 31.90
C ASN A 10 21.49 -28.06 30.50
N ILE A 11 21.43 -28.84 29.43
CA ILE A 11 21.51 -28.35 28.06
C ILE A 11 20.26 -27.52 27.70
N TYR A 12 19.07 -27.97 28.14
CA TYR A 12 17.81 -27.25 27.94
C TYR A 12 17.80 -25.90 28.66
N ASP A 13 18.27 -25.85 29.92
CA ASP A 13 18.36 -24.63 30.72
C ASP A 13 19.37 -23.59 30.13
N PHE A 14 20.39 -24.06 29.41
CA PHE A 14 21.34 -23.20 28.72
C PHE A 14 20.82 -22.72 27.36
N ILE A 15 20.07 -23.53 26.62
CA ILE A 15 19.56 -23.23 25.30
C ILE A 15 18.29 -22.35 25.38
N ARG A 16 17.49 -22.50 26.41
CA ARG A 16 16.22 -21.81 26.64
C ARG A 16 16.36 -20.27 26.55
N PRO A 17 17.27 -19.60 27.28
CA PRO A 17 17.42 -18.14 27.19
C PRO A 17 17.92 -17.68 25.81
N VAL A 18 18.71 -18.49 25.10
CA VAL A 18 19.17 -18.18 23.74
C VAL A 18 18.02 -18.28 22.73
N LEU A 19 17.15 -19.32 22.89
CA LEU A 19 15.96 -19.47 22.07
C LEU A 19 14.93 -18.35 22.34
N ASP A 20 14.68 -18.00 23.60
CA ASP A 20 13.77 -16.93 23.98
C ASP A 20 14.24 -15.59 23.38
N PHE A 21 15.54 -15.27 23.50
CA PHE A 21 16.12 -14.08 22.90
C PHE A 21 16.05 -14.10 21.36
N GLY A 22 16.33 -15.26 20.76
CA GLY A 22 16.26 -15.44 19.30
C GLY A 22 14.83 -15.26 18.75
N ILE A 23 13.82 -15.80 19.44
CA ILE A 23 12.41 -15.65 19.06
C ILE A 23 11.97 -14.19 19.18
N ILE A 24 12.32 -13.51 20.27
CA ILE A 24 12.00 -12.10 20.48
C ILE A 24 12.69 -11.24 19.42
N ALA A 25 13.97 -11.49 19.14
CA ALA A 25 14.71 -10.77 18.11
C ALA A 25 14.10 -10.97 16.72
N LEU A 26 13.66 -12.18 16.40
CA LEU A 26 13.02 -12.51 15.11
C LEU A 26 11.65 -11.87 14.99
N LEU A 27 10.87 -11.82 16.08
CA LEU A 27 9.58 -11.11 16.10
C LEU A 27 9.75 -9.61 15.94
N ILE A 28 10.72 -8.99 16.63
CA ILE A 28 11.04 -7.57 16.49
C ILE A 28 11.54 -7.27 15.08
N TYR A 29 12.41 -8.11 14.54
CA TYR A 29 12.91 -7.96 13.16
C TYR A 29 11.77 -8.06 12.14
N GLY A 30 10.88 -9.04 12.27
CA GLY A 30 9.71 -9.20 11.42
C GLY A 30 8.76 -8.02 11.49
N LEU A 31 8.53 -7.48 12.70
CA LEU A 31 7.71 -6.29 12.91
C LEU A 31 8.35 -5.05 12.27
N LEU A 32 9.64 -4.82 12.47
CA LEU A 32 10.38 -3.71 11.86
C LEU A 32 10.45 -3.83 10.34
N TYR A 33 10.59 -5.04 9.83
CA TYR A 33 10.58 -5.31 8.40
C TYR A 33 9.21 -4.99 7.77
N TYR A 34 8.12 -5.37 8.44
CA TYR A 34 6.74 -5.08 8.00
C TYR A 34 6.42 -3.57 8.01
N LEU A 35 6.97 -2.84 8.97
CA LEU A 35 6.79 -1.39 9.10
C LEU A 35 7.67 -0.57 8.15
N ARG A 36 8.54 -1.20 7.37
CA ARG A 36 9.44 -0.56 6.41
C ARG A 36 8.65 0.02 5.25
N GLY A 37 8.33 1.32 5.29
CA GLY A 37 7.64 1.99 4.18
C GLY A 37 6.93 3.28 4.54
N THR A 38 6.79 3.60 5.83
CA THR A 38 6.21 4.87 6.24
C THR A 38 7.22 5.72 7.02
N ARG A 39 7.25 7.04 6.76
CA ARG A 39 8.15 7.96 7.46
C ARG A 39 7.96 7.92 8.99
N GLY A 40 6.73 7.70 9.45
CA GLY A 40 6.41 7.57 10.89
C GLY A 40 6.94 6.30 11.54
N ALA A 41 6.96 5.17 10.81
CA ALA A 41 7.44 3.89 11.32
C ALA A 41 8.95 3.91 11.63
N ASN A 42 9.76 4.60 10.83
CA ASN A 42 11.19 4.71 11.07
C ASN A 42 11.50 5.53 12.34
N VAL A 43 10.71 6.57 12.64
CA VAL A 43 10.84 7.37 13.86
C VAL A 43 10.43 6.54 15.08
N LEU A 44 9.30 5.83 15.02
CA LEU A 44 8.84 4.94 16.09
C LEU A 44 9.84 3.80 16.38
N ALA A 45 10.38 3.18 15.33
CA ALA A 45 11.39 2.14 15.47
C ALA A 45 12.68 2.68 16.13
N GLY A 46 13.11 3.88 15.74
CA GLY A 46 14.24 4.55 16.36
C GLY A 46 14.01 4.85 17.84
N CYS A 47 12.84 5.39 18.21
CA CYS A 47 12.47 5.65 19.61
C CYS A 47 12.40 4.35 20.44
N ALA A 48 11.81 3.28 19.90
CA ALA A 48 11.74 1.99 20.57
C ALA A 48 13.12 1.40 20.84
N LEU A 49 14.03 1.49 19.86
CA LEU A 49 15.40 1.00 19.98
C LEU A 49 16.18 1.78 21.06
N VAL A 50 16.03 3.09 21.12
CA VAL A 50 16.64 3.93 22.16
C VAL A 50 16.09 3.57 23.54
N LEU A 51 14.79 3.36 23.69
CA LEU A 51 14.18 2.97 24.97
C LEU A 51 14.67 1.59 25.44
N VAL A 52 14.74 0.60 24.54
CA VAL A 52 15.28 -0.73 24.86
C VAL A 52 16.75 -0.62 25.27
N PHE A 53 17.55 0.14 24.53
CA PHE A 53 18.96 0.35 24.87
C PHE A 53 19.14 1.01 26.25
N LEU A 54 18.36 2.05 26.56
CA LEU A 54 18.38 2.71 27.87
C LEU A 54 17.93 1.76 29.00
N SER A 55 16.92 0.89 28.76
CA SER A 55 16.47 -0.08 29.73
C SER A 55 17.57 -1.10 30.05
N VAL A 56 18.21 -1.68 29.03
CA VAL A 56 19.33 -2.60 29.21
C VAL A 56 20.49 -1.94 29.95
N LEU A 57 20.83 -0.70 29.58
CA LEU A 57 21.91 0.06 30.20
C LEU A 57 21.62 0.36 31.71
N ALA A 58 20.36 0.72 32.02
CA ALA A 58 19.92 0.96 33.38
C ALA A 58 20.03 -0.29 34.26
N GLU A 59 19.70 -1.44 33.71
CA GLU A 59 19.75 -2.74 34.40
C GLU A 59 21.20 -3.20 34.63
N VAL A 60 22.06 -3.10 33.60
CA VAL A 60 23.48 -3.46 33.68
C VAL A 60 24.26 -2.57 34.67
N LEU A 61 24.00 -1.26 34.67
CA LEU A 61 24.64 -0.31 35.55
C LEU A 61 23.93 -0.20 36.91
N LYS A 62 22.85 -0.92 37.15
CA LYS A 62 22.06 -0.93 38.39
C LYS A 62 21.56 0.46 38.82
N PHE A 63 21.19 1.30 37.87
CA PHE A 63 20.61 2.62 38.13
C PHE A 63 19.14 2.50 38.57
N GLN A 64 18.91 2.41 39.91
CA GLN A 64 17.59 2.19 40.49
C GLN A 64 16.54 3.25 40.11
N MET A 65 16.92 4.55 40.11
CA MET A 65 16.00 5.63 39.73
C MET A 65 15.62 5.56 38.23
N LEU A 66 16.59 5.30 37.35
CA LEU A 66 16.37 5.21 35.93
C LEU A 66 15.52 3.97 35.55
N SER A 67 15.80 2.83 36.20
CA SER A 67 15.02 1.63 36.05
C SER A 67 13.55 1.84 36.44
N SER A 68 13.30 2.43 37.61
CA SER A 68 11.93 2.73 38.08
C SER A 68 11.16 3.69 37.15
N LEU A 69 11.84 4.70 36.61
CA LEU A 69 11.24 5.60 35.62
C LEU A 69 10.88 4.87 34.30
N LEU A 70 11.78 4.01 33.82
CA LEU A 70 11.57 3.23 32.61
C LEU A 70 10.44 2.20 32.79
N ASP A 71 10.34 1.56 33.96
CA ASP A 71 9.26 0.60 34.28
C ASP A 71 7.88 1.28 34.26
N ASN A 72 7.76 2.48 34.84
CA ASN A 72 6.55 3.29 34.77
C ASN A 72 6.24 3.72 33.32
N PHE A 73 7.27 4.11 32.57
CA PHE A 73 7.11 4.47 31.15
C PHE A 73 6.66 3.30 30.31
N TRP A 74 7.19 2.10 30.53
CA TRP A 74 6.76 0.87 29.85
C TRP A 74 5.30 0.53 30.14
N GLY A 75 4.83 0.69 31.38
CA GLY A 75 3.43 0.47 31.76
C GLY A 75 2.45 1.37 31.00
N ILE A 76 2.72 2.67 30.99
CA ILE A 76 1.91 3.67 30.29
C ILE A 76 2.07 3.51 28.77
N GLY A 77 3.30 3.32 28.31
CA GLY A 77 3.64 3.18 26.90
C GLY A 77 2.98 1.95 26.24
N THR A 78 2.91 0.83 26.94
CA THR A 78 2.23 -0.38 26.46
C THR A 78 0.74 -0.14 26.28
N THR A 79 0.10 0.54 27.23
CA THR A 79 -1.32 0.90 27.15
C THR A 79 -1.57 1.84 25.99
N ALA A 80 -0.76 2.89 25.84
CA ALA A 80 -0.83 3.84 24.74
C ALA A 80 -0.60 3.15 23.38
N LEU A 81 0.37 2.21 23.31
CA LEU A 81 0.66 1.45 22.10
C LEU A 81 -0.58 0.64 21.66
N VAL A 82 -1.23 -0.08 22.60
CA VAL A 82 -2.44 -0.86 22.28
C VAL A 82 -3.56 0.05 21.75
N ILE A 83 -3.76 1.22 22.36
CA ILE A 83 -4.79 2.18 21.90
C ILE A 83 -4.47 2.71 20.50
N ILE A 84 -3.21 3.09 20.25
CA ILE A 84 -2.77 3.63 18.96
C ILE A 84 -2.87 2.57 17.85
N PHE A 85 -2.48 1.33 18.15
CA PHE A 85 -2.53 0.23 17.18
C PHE A 85 -3.86 -0.55 17.16
N GLN A 86 -4.85 -0.15 17.94
CA GLN A 86 -6.17 -0.78 17.96
C GLN A 86 -6.81 -0.89 16.56
N PRO A 87 -6.80 0.15 15.69
CA PRO A 87 -7.35 0.04 14.34
C PRO A 87 -6.56 -0.94 13.47
N GLU A 88 -5.24 -0.99 13.59
CA GLU A 88 -4.37 -1.90 12.84
C GLU A 88 -4.57 -3.35 13.28
N LEU A 89 -4.65 -3.62 14.59
CA LEU A 89 -4.95 -4.93 15.16
C LEU A 89 -6.33 -5.40 14.70
N ARG A 90 -7.34 -4.53 14.72
CA ARG A 90 -8.68 -4.86 14.22
C ARG A 90 -8.67 -5.23 12.75
N ARG A 91 -7.92 -4.49 11.91
CA ARG A 91 -7.76 -4.80 10.47
C ARG A 91 -7.04 -6.12 10.26
N ALA A 92 -5.95 -6.38 11.00
CA ALA A 92 -5.19 -7.63 10.91
C ALA A 92 -6.04 -8.84 11.32
N LEU A 93 -6.79 -8.75 12.42
CA LEU A 93 -7.70 -9.80 12.88
C LEU A 93 -8.87 -10.04 11.90
N ALA A 94 -9.42 -8.97 11.32
CA ALA A 94 -10.45 -9.09 10.28
C ALA A 94 -9.91 -9.79 9.02
N GLN A 95 -8.65 -9.56 8.64
CA GLN A 95 -8.01 -10.24 7.52
C GLN A 95 -7.75 -11.72 7.79
N LEU A 96 -7.39 -12.10 9.03
CA LEU A 96 -7.21 -13.50 9.43
C LEU A 96 -8.55 -14.26 9.47
N GLY A 97 -9.65 -13.59 9.81
CA GLY A 97 -10.99 -14.16 9.83
C GLY A 97 -11.66 -14.32 8.45
N SER A 98 -11.14 -13.67 7.43
CA SER A 98 -11.72 -13.73 6.09
C SER A 98 -11.28 -15.00 5.35
N ARG A 99 -12.09 -16.03 5.39
CA ARG A 99 -11.97 -17.30 4.62
C ARG A 99 -12.14 -17.15 3.11
N THR A 100 -11.83 -15.98 2.51
CA THR A 100 -12.30 -15.65 1.16
C THR A 100 -11.18 -15.24 0.20
N PHE A 101 -9.97 -15.81 0.32
CA PHE A 101 -8.91 -15.53 -0.66
C PHE A 101 -9.36 -15.81 -2.11
N ALA A 102 -9.96 -16.98 -2.35
CA ALA A 102 -10.42 -17.37 -3.69
C ALA A 102 -11.55 -16.47 -4.22
N HIS A 103 -12.50 -16.08 -3.36
CA HIS A 103 -13.59 -15.18 -3.74
C HIS A 103 -13.08 -13.76 -4.02
N ARG A 104 -12.18 -13.26 -3.19
CA ARG A 104 -11.58 -11.92 -3.36
C ARG A 104 -10.78 -11.82 -4.67
N THR A 105 -10.02 -12.87 -5.01
CA THR A 105 -9.26 -12.93 -6.27
C THR A 105 -10.19 -12.93 -7.49
N ARG A 106 -11.30 -13.68 -7.45
CA ARG A 106 -12.28 -13.71 -8.53
C ARG A 106 -12.95 -12.35 -8.74
N VAL A 107 -13.39 -11.72 -7.66
CA VAL A 107 -14.03 -10.39 -7.66
C VAL A 107 -13.06 -9.32 -8.20
N GLN A 108 -11.80 -9.35 -7.76
CA GLN A 108 -10.78 -8.43 -8.28
C GLN A 108 -10.52 -8.63 -9.77
N LYS A 109 -10.50 -9.87 -10.26
CA LYS A 109 -10.32 -10.15 -11.68
C LYS A 109 -11.50 -9.60 -12.52
N GLU A 110 -12.74 -9.80 -12.08
CA GLU A 110 -13.92 -9.21 -12.71
C GLU A 110 -13.84 -7.68 -12.77
N THR A 111 -13.38 -7.04 -11.68
CA THR A 111 -13.17 -5.58 -11.62
C THR A 111 -12.12 -5.12 -12.63
N ILE A 112 -11.02 -5.85 -12.77
CA ILE A 112 -9.97 -5.54 -13.74
C ILE A 112 -10.51 -5.66 -15.16
N ASP A 113 -11.20 -6.76 -15.47
CA ASP A 113 -11.76 -7.01 -16.80
C ASP A 113 -12.76 -5.92 -17.18
N GLU A 114 -13.67 -5.52 -16.28
CA GLU A 114 -14.61 -4.42 -16.49
C GLU A 114 -13.91 -3.09 -16.71
N THR A 115 -12.85 -2.81 -15.93
CA THR A 115 -12.06 -1.58 -16.08
C THR A 115 -11.33 -1.56 -17.42
N VAL A 116 -10.69 -2.66 -17.82
CA VAL A 116 -9.98 -2.77 -19.11
C VAL A 116 -10.95 -2.62 -20.28
N ASN A 117 -12.17 -3.18 -20.20
CA ASN A 117 -13.21 -2.99 -21.19
C ASN A 117 -13.62 -1.51 -21.31
N ALA A 118 -13.83 -0.83 -20.17
CA ALA A 118 -14.12 0.61 -20.18
C ALA A 118 -12.97 1.43 -20.80
N VAL A 119 -11.73 1.14 -20.38
CA VAL A 119 -10.52 1.81 -20.88
C VAL A 119 -10.34 1.62 -22.38
N ARG A 120 -10.65 0.43 -22.93
CA ARG A 120 -10.63 0.17 -24.37
C ARG A 120 -11.58 1.09 -25.12
N ASP A 121 -12.84 1.19 -24.66
CA ASP A 121 -13.85 2.02 -25.29
C ASP A 121 -13.49 3.52 -25.19
N LEU A 122 -13.01 3.96 -24.02
CA LEU A 122 -12.57 5.34 -23.78
C LEU A 122 -11.34 5.70 -24.62
N SER A 123 -10.40 4.75 -24.82
CA SER A 123 -9.24 4.92 -25.68
C SER A 123 -9.64 5.08 -27.15
N GLN A 124 -10.56 4.25 -27.64
CA GLN A 124 -11.05 4.33 -29.02
C GLN A 124 -11.79 5.65 -29.31
N SER A 125 -12.59 6.12 -28.34
CA SER A 125 -13.30 7.40 -28.43
C SER A 125 -12.46 8.61 -28.07
N LYS A 126 -11.18 8.44 -27.70
CA LYS A 126 -10.29 9.48 -27.19
C LYS A 126 -10.91 10.28 -26.04
N THR A 127 -11.61 9.59 -25.17
CA THR A 127 -12.24 10.22 -24.00
C THR A 127 -11.27 10.15 -22.83
N GLY A 128 -10.90 11.32 -22.29
CA GLY A 128 -9.97 11.41 -21.16
C GLY A 128 -10.54 10.78 -19.91
N ALA A 129 -9.75 9.92 -19.25
CA ALA A 129 -10.16 9.26 -18.01
C ALA A 129 -9.00 9.13 -17.02
N LEU A 130 -9.31 9.13 -15.73
CA LEU A 130 -8.39 8.86 -14.63
C LEU A 130 -9.05 7.93 -13.63
N ILE A 131 -8.57 6.69 -13.55
CA ILE A 131 -9.11 5.64 -12.69
C ILE A 131 -8.03 5.25 -11.69
N VAL A 132 -8.34 5.31 -10.40
CA VAL A 132 -7.40 5.05 -9.30
C VAL A 132 -7.87 3.88 -8.47
N PHE A 133 -7.03 2.87 -8.35
CA PHE A 133 -7.26 1.71 -7.49
C PHE A 133 -6.62 1.96 -6.13
N GLU A 134 -7.44 2.04 -5.09
CA GLU A 134 -7.00 2.08 -3.70
C GLU A 134 -6.44 0.73 -3.28
N ARG A 135 -5.31 0.76 -2.56
CA ARG A 135 -4.67 -0.47 -2.06
C ARG A 135 -4.63 -0.49 -0.54
N GLN A 136 -3.41 -0.52 0.05
CA GLN A 136 -3.24 -0.58 1.50
C GLN A 136 -3.38 0.79 2.16
N ILE A 137 -2.88 1.82 1.49
CA ILE A 137 -2.99 3.21 1.96
C ILE A 137 -4.35 3.75 1.53
N GLY A 138 -5.19 4.07 2.52
CA GLY A 138 -6.54 4.58 2.27
C GLY A 138 -6.53 5.97 1.63
N LEU A 139 -7.43 6.20 0.67
CA LEU A 139 -7.59 7.47 -0.05
C LEU A 139 -8.70 8.37 0.56
N ALA A 140 -9.02 8.19 1.85
CA ALA A 140 -10.10 8.90 2.51
C ALA A 140 -10.04 10.43 2.37
N THR A 141 -8.83 11.01 2.44
CA THR A 141 -8.61 12.46 2.29
C THR A 141 -9.09 12.97 0.94
N PHE A 142 -8.87 12.21 -0.14
CA PHE A 142 -9.26 12.59 -1.50
C PHE A 142 -10.75 12.31 -1.78
N LYS A 143 -11.35 11.34 -1.08
CA LYS A 143 -12.78 11.02 -1.18
C LYS A 143 -13.66 12.08 -0.55
N ASN A 144 -13.18 12.83 0.44
CA ASN A 144 -13.95 13.87 1.14
C ASN A 144 -14.40 15.02 0.22
N THR A 145 -13.67 15.27 -0.86
CA THR A 145 -13.99 16.31 -1.86
C THR A 145 -14.68 15.76 -3.10
N ALA A 146 -14.81 14.45 -3.19
CA ALA A 146 -15.37 13.72 -4.32
C ALA A 146 -16.87 13.43 -4.13
N VAL A 147 -17.55 13.08 -5.21
CA VAL A 147 -18.95 12.63 -5.17
C VAL A 147 -18.98 11.14 -4.83
N PRO A 148 -19.56 10.73 -3.69
CA PRO A 148 -19.67 9.33 -3.31
C PRO A 148 -20.67 8.60 -4.23
N LEU A 149 -20.32 7.41 -4.70
CA LEU A 149 -21.17 6.60 -5.59
C LEU A 149 -21.55 5.25 -4.99
N ASP A 150 -20.63 4.58 -4.30
CA ASP A 150 -20.80 3.23 -3.71
C ASP A 150 -21.44 2.21 -4.68
N ALA A 151 -21.01 2.21 -5.93
CA ALA A 151 -21.54 1.38 -7.01
C ALA A 151 -20.56 0.27 -7.41
N LYS A 152 -21.09 -0.90 -7.86
CA LYS A 152 -20.23 -1.96 -8.41
C LYS A 152 -19.53 -1.47 -9.68
N VAL A 153 -18.26 -1.84 -9.85
CA VAL A 153 -17.50 -1.51 -11.05
C VAL A 153 -18.13 -2.23 -12.26
N ALA A 154 -18.48 -1.43 -13.26
CA ALA A 154 -19.00 -1.91 -14.55
C ALA A 154 -18.53 -1.00 -15.69
N ALA A 155 -18.16 -1.57 -16.82
CA ALA A 155 -17.68 -0.80 -17.96
C ALA A 155 -18.66 0.28 -18.44
N PRO A 156 -19.98 0.02 -18.54
CA PRO A 156 -20.94 1.06 -18.91
C PRO A 156 -20.98 2.23 -17.93
N LEU A 157 -20.84 1.95 -16.61
CA LEU A 157 -20.85 3.00 -15.58
C LEU A 157 -19.60 3.88 -15.69
N LEU A 158 -18.41 3.29 -15.84
CA LEU A 158 -17.18 4.04 -16.02
C LEU A 158 -17.22 4.92 -17.28
N ARG A 159 -17.77 4.40 -18.40
CA ARG A 159 -17.97 5.19 -19.62
C ARG A 159 -18.94 6.36 -19.40
N SER A 160 -20.00 6.16 -18.64
CA SER A 160 -20.98 7.21 -18.33
C SER A 160 -20.39 8.29 -17.44
N ILE A 161 -19.54 7.92 -16.47
CA ILE A 161 -18.87 8.87 -15.59
C ILE A 161 -17.94 9.77 -16.42
N PHE A 162 -17.11 9.20 -17.30
CA PHE A 162 -16.15 9.95 -18.11
C PHE A 162 -16.73 10.53 -19.41
N TYR A 163 -18.04 10.36 -19.64
CA TYR A 163 -18.67 10.94 -20.82
C TYR A 163 -18.45 12.46 -20.84
N PRO A 164 -18.01 13.04 -21.97
CA PRO A 164 -17.74 14.48 -22.06
C PRO A 164 -18.95 15.32 -21.62
N ASN A 165 -18.71 16.37 -20.86
CA ASN A 165 -19.71 17.25 -20.24
C ASN A 165 -20.59 16.62 -19.16
N SER A 166 -20.33 15.37 -18.74
CA SER A 166 -20.92 14.81 -17.52
C SER A 166 -20.44 15.59 -16.28
N PRO A 167 -21.25 15.84 -15.26
CA PRO A 167 -20.80 16.49 -14.03
C PRO A 167 -19.69 15.76 -13.28
N LEU A 168 -19.46 14.48 -13.58
CA LEU A 168 -18.50 13.62 -12.89
C LEU A 168 -17.19 13.39 -13.67
N HIS A 169 -17.09 13.87 -14.94
CA HIS A 169 -15.96 13.52 -15.82
C HIS A 169 -14.64 14.20 -15.48
N ASP A 170 -14.70 15.35 -14.81
CA ASP A 170 -13.51 16.11 -14.42
C ASP A 170 -13.03 15.67 -13.04
N GLY A 171 -11.91 14.95 -13.02
CA GLY A 171 -11.34 14.35 -11.83
C GLY A 171 -11.13 12.84 -11.97
N ALA A 172 -10.84 12.20 -10.85
CA ALA A 172 -10.57 10.77 -10.79
C ALA A 172 -11.77 9.98 -10.27
N VAL A 173 -11.88 8.74 -10.76
CA VAL A 173 -12.70 7.69 -10.16
C VAL A 173 -11.84 6.89 -9.21
N ILE A 174 -12.31 6.69 -7.97
CA ILE A 174 -11.62 5.88 -6.95
C ILE A 174 -12.34 4.55 -6.81
N ILE A 175 -11.60 3.47 -7.07
CA ILE A 175 -12.05 2.08 -6.95
C ILE A 175 -11.40 1.43 -5.74
N ASN A 176 -12.22 0.78 -4.89
CA ASN A 176 -11.75 -0.04 -3.78
C ASN A 176 -12.43 -1.41 -3.83
N GLY A 177 -11.63 -2.46 -3.99
CA GLY A 177 -12.15 -3.81 -4.20
C GLY A 177 -12.94 -3.93 -5.50
N ASP A 178 -14.25 -4.12 -5.41
CA ASP A 178 -15.19 -4.24 -6.53
C ASP A 178 -16.11 -3.02 -6.70
N LYS A 179 -15.87 -1.95 -5.94
CA LYS A 179 -16.75 -0.79 -5.92
C LYS A 179 -16.06 0.47 -6.39
N ILE A 180 -16.79 1.27 -7.14
CA ILE A 180 -16.52 2.68 -7.35
C ILE A 180 -16.99 3.39 -6.11
N GLU A 181 -16.07 3.82 -5.24
CA GLU A 181 -16.41 4.52 -4.01
C GLU A 181 -16.78 5.98 -4.28
N ALA A 182 -16.03 6.64 -5.18
CA ALA A 182 -16.23 8.04 -5.50
C ALA A 182 -15.80 8.38 -6.94
N ALA A 183 -16.40 9.44 -7.48
CA ALA A 183 -16.00 10.07 -8.73
C ALA A 183 -15.75 11.57 -8.53
N HIS A 184 -15.18 12.23 -9.54
CA HIS A 184 -14.80 13.64 -9.46
C HIS A 184 -13.81 13.95 -8.32
N ALA A 185 -12.90 13.01 -7.99
CA ALA A 185 -11.91 13.19 -6.96
C ALA A 185 -10.77 14.09 -7.48
N ILE A 186 -10.41 15.11 -6.69
CA ILE A 186 -9.28 15.99 -6.98
C ILE A 186 -8.03 15.36 -6.34
N LEU A 187 -7.01 15.09 -7.18
CA LEU A 187 -5.79 14.43 -6.78
C LEU A 187 -4.59 15.39 -6.84
N PRO A 188 -3.53 15.12 -6.05
CA PRO A 188 -2.31 15.91 -6.09
C PRO A 188 -1.61 15.77 -7.44
N LEU A 189 -1.06 16.86 -7.94
CA LEU A 189 -0.24 16.86 -9.15
C LEU A 189 1.23 16.64 -8.78
N THR A 190 1.92 15.78 -9.53
CA THR A 190 3.37 15.60 -9.35
C THR A 190 4.12 16.92 -9.46
N LYS A 191 5.15 17.08 -8.62
CA LYS A 191 6.08 18.21 -8.64
C LYS A 191 7.39 17.90 -9.37
N GLN A 192 7.56 16.69 -9.88
CA GLN A 192 8.78 16.29 -10.57
C GLN A 192 8.92 17.07 -11.88
N TYR A 193 10.05 17.77 -12.02
CA TYR A 193 10.33 18.64 -13.16
C TYR A 193 10.23 17.93 -14.52
N ARG A 194 10.72 16.67 -14.59
CA ARG A 194 10.67 15.85 -15.81
C ARG A 194 9.25 15.65 -16.37
N TYR A 195 8.23 15.61 -15.50
CA TYR A 195 6.82 15.47 -15.92
C TYR A 195 6.12 16.82 -16.07
N CYS A 196 6.57 17.84 -15.35
CA CYS A 196 5.99 19.19 -15.46
C CYS A 196 6.37 19.88 -16.77
N SER A 197 7.60 19.64 -17.27
CA SER A 197 8.15 20.29 -18.45
C SER A 197 7.86 19.56 -19.76
N ALA A 198 7.44 18.29 -19.69
CA ALA A 198 7.15 17.49 -20.88
C ALA A 198 5.78 17.90 -21.46
N ARG A 199 5.78 18.42 -22.72
CA ARG A 199 4.56 18.86 -23.43
C ARG A 199 3.46 17.80 -23.52
N ASN A 200 3.79 16.54 -23.33
CA ASN A 200 2.89 15.40 -23.53
C ASN A 200 2.22 14.88 -22.24
N PHE A 201 2.32 15.62 -21.12
CA PHE A 201 1.69 15.23 -19.85
C PHE A 201 0.59 16.23 -19.47
N GLY A 202 -0.65 15.89 -19.81
CA GLY A 202 -1.83 16.64 -19.34
C GLY A 202 -2.05 16.49 -17.84
N THR A 203 -3.04 17.23 -17.31
CA THR A 203 -3.37 17.26 -15.87
C THR A 203 -3.67 15.89 -15.31
N ARG A 204 -4.38 15.01 -16.03
CA ARG A 204 -4.72 13.64 -15.60
C ARG A 204 -3.47 12.75 -15.43
N HIS A 205 -2.49 12.86 -16.33
CA HIS A 205 -1.23 12.14 -16.19
C HIS A 205 -0.43 12.61 -14.97
N ARG A 206 -0.35 13.91 -14.76
CA ARG A 206 0.33 14.50 -13.60
C ARG A 206 -0.34 14.14 -12.30
N ALA A 207 -1.67 14.05 -12.27
CA ALA A 207 -2.44 13.61 -11.12
C ALA A 207 -2.24 12.11 -10.84
N ALA A 208 -2.18 11.27 -11.87
CA ALA A 208 -1.88 9.85 -11.74
C ALA A 208 -0.50 9.59 -11.11
N ILE A 209 0.52 10.33 -11.55
CA ILE A 209 1.86 10.26 -10.98
C ILE A 209 1.82 10.77 -9.54
N GLY A 210 1.23 11.95 -9.28
CA GLY A 210 1.18 12.56 -7.95
C GLY A 210 0.53 11.67 -6.89
N ILE A 211 -0.61 11.06 -7.19
CA ILE A 211 -1.26 10.13 -6.24
C ILE A 211 -0.41 8.87 -6.01
N SER A 212 0.28 8.37 -7.03
CA SER A 212 1.16 7.21 -6.90
C SER A 212 2.51 7.51 -6.22
N GLU A 213 2.90 8.79 -6.09
CA GLU A 213 4.03 9.25 -5.28
C GLU A 213 3.68 9.29 -3.78
N GLU A 214 2.45 9.75 -3.46
CA GLU A 214 2.02 9.94 -2.07
C GLU A 214 1.47 8.67 -1.44
N THR A 215 1.02 7.70 -2.27
CA THR A 215 0.36 6.48 -1.82
C THR A 215 0.86 5.25 -2.58
N ASP A 216 0.37 4.07 -2.20
CA ASP A 216 0.60 2.83 -2.93
C ASP A 216 -0.49 2.55 -3.98
N ALA A 217 -1.32 3.54 -4.30
CA ALA A 217 -2.38 3.45 -5.28
C ALA A 217 -1.82 3.23 -6.70
N ILE A 218 -2.65 2.62 -7.53
CA ILE A 218 -2.37 2.43 -8.96
C ILE A 218 -3.34 3.30 -9.73
N ALA A 219 -2.81 4.11 -10.65
CA ALA A 219 -3.63 4.99 -11.47
C ALA A 219 -3.53 4.62 -12.95
N VAL A 220 -4.68 4.49 -13.61
CA VAL A 220 -4.81 4.27 -15.05
C VAL A 220 -5.32 5.55 -15.69
N VAL A 221 -4.67 5.97 -16.77
CA VAL A 221 -5.01 7.19 -17.50
C VAL A 221 -5.30 6.86 -18.96
N VAL A 222 -6.35 7.46 -19.49
CA VAL A 222 -6.61 7.54 -20.93
C VAL A 222 -6.43 8.99 -21.39
N SER A 223 -5.60 9.22 -22.38
CA SER A 223 -5.36 10.56 -22.94
C SER A 223 -6.54 11.02 -23.80
N GLU A 224 -7.03 12.21 -23.56
CA GLU A 224 -8.08 12.82 -24.40
C GLU A 224 -7.57 13.28 -25.78
N GLU A 225 -6.26 13.52 -25.91
CA GLU A 225 -5.67 13.96 -27.18
C GLU A 225 -5.36 12.77 -28.09
N THR A 226 -4.73 11.73 -27.52
CA THR A 226 -4.18 10.62 -28.31
C THR A 226 -4.94 9.33 -28.18
N GLY A 227 -5.73 9.16 -27.11
CA GLY A 227 -6.33 7.88 -26.71
C GLY A 227 -5.32 6.93 -26.05
N ALA A 228 -4.07 7.34 -25.87
CA ALA A 228 -3.03 6.50 -25.28
C ALA A 228 -3.39 6.09 -23.85
N ILE A 229 -3.20 4.80 -23.55
CA ILE A 229 -3.40 4.21 -22.24
C ILE A 229 -2.08 4.27 -21.48
N SER A 230 -2.13 4.72 -20.23
CA SER A 230 -0.96 4.79 -19.35
C SER A 230 -1.31 4.27 -17.95
N MET A 231 -0.32 3.75 -17.24
CA MET A 231 -0.46 3.30 -15.86
C MET A 231 0.64 3.91 -15.00
N ALA A 232 0.27 4.53 -13.89
CA ALA A 232 1.19 5.09 -12.90
C ALA A 232 1.22 4.23 -11.63
N LYS A 233 2.43 3.99 -11.09
CA LYS A 233 2.70 3.25 -9.86
C LYS A 233 4.00 3.76 -9.24
N ARG A 234 4.00 4.05 -7.93
CA ARG A 234 5.21 4.49 -7.18
C ARG A 234 5.92 5.72 -7.78
N GLY A 235 5.17 6.67 -8.34
CA GLY A 235 5.73 7.87 -8.95
C GLY A 235 6.29 7.70 -10.36
N GLU A 236 6.16 6.51 -10.94
CA GLU A 236 6.57 6.21 -12.31
C GLU A 236 5.36 5.96 -13.19
N ILE A 237 5.46 6.25 -14.49
CA ILE A 237 4.38 6.07 -15.45
C ILE A 237 4.87 5.29 -16.67
N LYS A 238 4.17 4.20 -17.01
CA LYS A 238 4.29 3.49 -18.27
C LYS A 238 3.23 3.98 -19.24
N ARG A 239 3.63 4.31 -20.45
CA ARG A 239 2.75 4.87 -21.49
C ARG A 239 2.60 3.93 -22.67
N TRP A 240 1.61 4.20 -23.51
CA TRP A 240 1.35 3.47 -24.76
C TRP A 240 1.06 1.99 -24.53
N LEU A 241 0.36 1.67 -23.45
CA LEU A 241 0.01 0.29 -23.12
C LEU A 241 -1.10 -0.23 -24.05
N SER A 242 -0.98 -1.50 -24.46
CA SER A 242 -2.12 -2.23 -25.03
C SER A 242 -3.10 -2.63 -23.92
N CYS A 243 -4.34 -2.99 -24.29
CA CYS A 243 -5.32 -3.47 -23.31
C CYS A 243 -4.86 -4.77 -22.63
N GLU A 244 -4.14 -5.64 -23.34
CA GLU A 244 -3.56 -6.86 -22.79
C GLU A 244 -2.47 -6.55 -21.77
N GLN A 245 -1.53 -5.66 -22.13
CA GLN A 245 -0.47 -5.21 -21.20
C GLN A 245 -1.06 -4.54 -19.95
N LEU A 246 -2.11 -3.72 -20.11
CA LEU A 246 -2.79 -3.12 -18.97
C LEU A 246 -3.42 -4.17 -18.06
N ASN A 247 -4.11 -5.18 -18.63
CA ASN A 247 -4.71 -6.28 -17.87
C ASN A 247 -3.65 -7.04 -17.06
N ASP A 248 -2.53 -7.40 -17.69
CA ASP A 248 -1.43 -8.12 -17.04
C ASP A 248 -0.81 -7.30 -15.91
N LEU A 249 -0.54 -6.01 -16.15
CA LEU A 249 0.03 -5.12 -15.15
C LEU A 249 -0.93 -4.91 -13.95
N LEU A 250 -2.22 -4.73 -14.21
CA LEU A 250 -3.23 -4.61 -13.15
C LEU A 250 -3.38 -5.92 -12.36
N THR A 251 -3.37 -7.06 -13.04
CA THR A 251 -3.45 -8.38 -12.40
C THR A 251 -2.26 -8.61 -11.48
N LYS A 252 -1.04 -8.39 -11.99
CA LYS A 252 0.19 -8.48 -11.19
C LYS A 252 0.17 -7.52 -10.00
N ALA A 253 -0.32 -6.31 -10.19
CA ALA A 253 -0.27 -5.26 -9.18
C ALA A 253 -1.37 -5.34 -8.11
N LEU A 254 -2.57 -5.85 -8.45
CA LEU A 254 -3.72 -5.89 -7.55
C LEU A 254 -3.98 -7.28 -6.95
N ILE A 255 -3.70 -8.36 -7.71
CA ILE A 255 -4.02 -9.74 -7.32
C ILE A 255 -2.80 -10.47 -6.78
N GLU A 256 -1.65 -10.38 -7.47
CA GLU A 256 -0.45 -11.06 -7.04
C GLU A 256 0.15 -10.37 -5.82
N LYS A 257 0.46 -11.16 -4.77
CA LYS A 257 1.25 -10.64 -3.65
C LYS A 257 2.58 -10.14 -4.21
N PRO A 258 3.08 -8.97 -3.75
CA PRO A 258 4.42 -8.55 -4.12
C PRO A 258 5.38 -9.68 -3.73
N SER A 259 5.86 -10.43 -4.70
CA SER A 259 7.02 -11.30 -4.52
C SER A 259 8.19 -10.36 -4.31
N ILE A 260 8.82 -10.45 -3.16
CA ILE A 260 9.90 -9.58 -2.66
C ILE A 260 11.12 -9.54 -3.61
N LEU A 261 11.10 -10.27 -4.73
CA LEU A 261 12.25 -10.51 -5.59
C LEU A 261 12.04 -10.18 -7.09
N ARG A 262 10.96 -9.51 -7.52
CA ARG A 262 10.76 -9.27 -8.96
C ARG A 262 9.96 -8.00 -9.28
N ASP A 263 10.42 -6.86 -8.77
CA ASP A 263 9.93 -5.53 -9.21
C ASP A 263 10.67 -5.01 -10.46
N ASP A 264 11.58 -5.82 -11.05
CA ASP A 264 12.50 -5.41 -12.13
C ASP A 264 11.81 -5.18 -13.49
N GLU A 265 10.58 -5.67 -13.66
CA GLU A 265 9.86 -5.58 -14.93
C GLU A 265 9.19 -4.20 -15.15
N PHE A 266 9.06 -3.38 -14.09
CA PHE A 266 8.59 -2.00 -14.22
C PHE A 266 9.72 -1.04 -14.60
N ASP A 267 10.98 -1.43 -14.36
CA ASP A 267 12.19 -0.61 -14.53
C ASP A 267 12.95 -0.88 -15.86
N SER A 268 12.54 -1.91 -16.63
CA SER A 268 13.32 -2.38 -17.80
C SER A 268 13.24 -1.52 -19.05
N ASP A 269 12.43 -0.46 -19.08
CA ASP A 269 12.33 0.45 -20.25
C ASP A 269 13.20 1.72 -20.16
N LYS A 270 14.20 1.75 -19.26
CA LYS A 270 15.10 2.92 -19.13
C LYS A 270 16.26 2.96 -20.13
N THR A 271 16.35 2.04 -21.09
CA THR A 271 17.53 1.91 -21.97
C THR A 271 17.27 2.08 -23.47
N GLU A 272 16.22 2.79 -23.89
CA GLU A 272 16.13 3.22 -25.31
C GLU A 272 15.48 4.60 -25.40
N GLU A 273 16.31 5.66 -25.21
CA GLU A 273 16.27 6.94 -25.93
C GLU A 273 17.58 7.69 -25.73
#